data_0eea8c82842674ec413858c0946b48be
#
_entry.id   0eea8c82842674ec413858c0946b48be
#
_cell.length_a   1.000
_cell.length_b   1.000
_cell.length_c   1.000
_cell.angle_alpha   90.00
_cell.angle_beta   90.00
_cell.angle_gamma   90.00
#
_symmetry.space_group_name_H-M   'P 1'
#
loop_
_entity.id
_entity.type
_entity.pdbx_description
1 polymer ?
#
loop_
_entity_poly.entity_id
_entity_poly.type
_entity_poly.pdbx_seq_one_letter_code
_entity_poly.pdbx_strand_id
1 'polypeptide(L)'
;MIKENFIKLYENSFRENWDLPCYTDYGESVHYTYGQVAGEIARMHLLFKHCSLRRGDKIAVIGKNNAHWCIAYMATITYGAIIVPILQDFTPNDVHHIVNHSESVFLFTSDSIWENLEEEKLTGLRGVFSLTDFRC
;
A
#
# COMPACT_ATOMS: atom_id res chain seq x y z
N MET A 1 25.40 -13.93 -13.14
CA MET A 1 24.41 -12.84 -13.08
C MET A 1 23.15 -13.35 -12.41
N ILE A 2 22.79 -12.79 -11.28
CA ILE A 2 21.59 -13.21 -10.57
C ILE A 2 20.40 -12.63 -11.34
N LYS A 3 19.61 -13.49 -11.96
CA LYS A 3 18.40 -13.13 -12.71
C LYS A 3 17.14 -13.06 -11.82
N GLU A 4 17.30 -13.33 -10.54
CA GLU A 4 16.20 -13.30 -9.58
C GLU A 4 15.98 -11.87 -9.07
N ASN A 5 14.70 -11.47 -8.98
CA ASN A 5 14.30 -10.23 -8.34
C ASN A 5 13.31 -10.54 -7.20
N PHE A 6 13.10 -9.58 -6.30
CA PHE A 6 12.23 -9.77 -5.13
C PHE A 6 10.78 -10.11 -5.52
N ILE A 7 10.28 -9.54 -6.60
CA ILE A 7 8.91 -9.78 -7.06
C ILE A 7 8.74 -11.26 -7.43
N LYS A 8 9.71 -11.83 -8.11
CA LYS A 8 9.68 -13.24 -8.52
C LYS A 8 9.80 -14.18 -7.32
N LEU A 9 10.62 -13.83 -6.35
CA LEU A 9 10.74 -14.58 -5.10
C LEU A 9 9.42 -14.57 -4.33
N TYR A 10 8.75 -13.44 -4.24
CA TYR A 10 7.43 -13.34 -3.61
C TYR A 10 6.38 -14.17 -4.36
N GLU A 11 6.36 -14.12 -5.67
CA GLU A 11 5.46 -14.94 -6.49
C GLU A 11 5.63 -16.42 -6.20
N ASN A 12 6.86 -16.92 -6.19
CA ASN A 12 7.16 -18.31 -5.88
C ASN A 12 6.73 -18.69 -4.47
N SER A 13 7.04 -17.86 -3.48
CA SER A 13 6.65 -18.08 -2.10
C SER A 13 5.13 -18.13 -1.93
N PHE A 14 4.39 -17.27 -2.61
CA PHE A 14 2.92 -17.27 -2.57
C PHE A 14 2.34 -18.52 -3.21
N ARG A 15 2.88 -18.98 -4.31
CA ARG A 15 2.43 -20.21 -4.98
C ARG A 15 2.67 -21.45 -4.13
N GLU A 16 3.83 -21.55 -3.51
CA GLU A 16 4.22 -22.72 -2.70
C GLU A 16 3.47 -22.78 -1.37
N ASN A 17 3.03 -21.64 -0.84
CA ASN A 17 2.44 -21.52 0.50
C ASN A 17 1.00 -21.02 0.48
N TRP A 18 0.29 -21.23 -0.62
CA TRP A 18 -1.03 -20.63 -0.88
C TRP A 18 -2.03 -20.72 0.27
N ASP A 19 -2.12 -21.86 0.91
CA ASP A 19 -3.08 -22.13 1.99
C ASP A 19 -2.50 -21.86 3.40
N LEU A 20 -1.26 -21.42 3.49
CA LEU A 20 -0.62 -21.13 4.77
C LEU A 20 -0.94 -19.69 5.25
N PRO A 21 -0.90 -19.46 6.57
CA PRO A 21 -1.05 -18.10 7.11
C PRO A 21 0.05 -17.17 6.59
N CYS A 22 -0.33 -15.96 6.17
CA CYS A 22 0.59 -14.93 5.69
C CYS A 22 0.65 -13.76 6.66
N TYR A 23 -0.49 -13.12 6.94
CA TYR A 23 -0.60 -12.00 7.86
C TYR A 23 -1.65 -12.25 8.91
N THR A 24 -1.33 -11.87 10.15
CA THR A 24 -2.24 -11.90 11.29
C THR A 24 -2.09 -10.60 12.05
N ASP A 25 -3.18 -9.88 12.24
CA ASP A 25 -3.17 -8.65 13.04
C ASP A 25 -3.21 -9.02 14.52
N TYR A 26 -2.23 -8.52 15.28
CA TYR A 26 -2.11 -8.80 16.70
C TYR A 26 -3.32 -8.30 17.48
N GLY A 27 -3.92 -9.19 18.28
CA GLY A 27 -5.08 -8.85 19.10
C GLY A 27 -6.40 -8.79 18.36
N GLU A 28 -6.40 -9.01 17.06
CA GLU A 28 -7.60 -9.03 16.21
C GLU A 28 -7.82 -10.44 15.63
N SER A 29 -9.06 -10.73 15.26
CA SER A 29 -9.42 -12.01 14.61
C SER A 29 -9.21 -11.98 13.08
N VAL A 30 -8.38 -11.06 12.60
CA VAL A 30 -8.10 -10.91 11.17
C VAL A 30 -6.87 -11.74 10.80
N HIS A 31 -7.10 -12.74 9.97
CA HIS A 31 -6.07 -13.65 9.47
C HIS A 31 -6.15 -13.74 7.95
N TYR A 32 -5.01 -13.63 7.28
CA TYR A 32 -4.92 -13.80 5.83
C TYR A 32 -4.00 -14.96 5.49
N THR A 33 -4.47 -15.86 4.63
CA THR A 33 -3.59 -16.82 3.95
C THR A 33 -2.85 -16.14 2.81
N TYR A 34 -1.80 -16.76 2.29
CA TYR A 34 -1.09 -16.26 1.10
C TYR A 34 -2.05 -16.10 -0.09
N GLY A 35 -2.96 -17.07 -0.28
CA GLY A 35 -3.96 -16.99 -1.34
C GLY A 35 -4.92 -15.81 -1.20
N GLN A 36 -5.35 -15.51 0.03
CA GLN A 36 -6.21 -14.36 0.30
C GLN A 36 -5.47 -13.04 0.05
N VAL A 37 -4.21 -12.94 0.48
CA VAL A 37 -3.37 -11.76 0.21
C VAL A 37 -3.18 -11.58 -1.30
N ALA A 38 -2.90 -12.65 -2.03
CA ALA A 38 -2.78 -12.60 -3.49
C ALA A 38 -4.07 -12.10 -4.16
N GLY A 39 -5.23 -12.52 -3.66
CA GLY A 39 -6.53 -12.02 -4.13
C GLY A 39 -6.71 -10.53 -3.90
N GLU A 40 -6.36 -10.03 -2.73
CA GLU A 40 -6.41 -8.59 -2.41
C GLU A 40 -5.42 -7.78 -3.28
N ILE A 41 -4.22 -8.29 -3.50
CA ILE A 41 -3.23 -7.67 -4.40
C ILE A 41 -3.79 -7.59 -5.83
N ALA A 42 -4.41 -8.65 -6.32
CA ALA A 42 -5.00 -8.67 -7.67
C ALA A 42 -6.12 -7.62 -7.81
N ARG A 43 -6.99 -7.50 -6.80
CA ARG A 43 -8.04 -6.45 -6.78
C ARG A 43 -7.44 -5.06 -6.79
N MET A 44 -6.39 -4.86 -6.02
CA MET A 44 -5.69 -3.58 -5.95
C MET A 44 -5.05 -3.24 -7.30
N HIS A 45 -4.45 -4.21 -8.00
CA HIS A 45 -3.90 -4.02 -9.35
C HIS A 45 -4.99 -3.59 -10.34
N LEU A 46 -6.19 -4.18 -10.25
CA LEU A 46 -7.33 -3.76 -11.09
C LEU A 46 -7.73 -2.33 -10.79
N LEU A 47 -7.78 -1.95 -9.52
CA LEU A 47 -8.06 -0.58 -9.10
C LEU A 47 -7.01 0.40 -9.65
N PHE A 48 -5.74 0.09 -9.50
CA PHE A 48 -4.65 0.90 -10.01
C PHE A 48 -4.75 1.10 -11.52
N LYS A 49 -5.05 0.03 -12.24
CA LYS A 49 -5.24 0.07 -13.69
C LYS A 49 -6.46 0.92 -14.08
N HIS A 50 -7.55 0.76 -13.35
CA HIS A 50 -8.77 1.57 -13.55
C HIS A 50 -8.50 3.06 -13.32
N CYS A 51 -7.69 3.39 -12.32
CA CYS A 51 -7.28 4.77 -12.03
C CYS A 51 -6.12 5.26 -12.90
N SER A 52 -5.76 4.53 -13.95
CA SER A 52 -4.67 4.89 -14.88
C SER A 52 -3.31 5.10 -14.19
N LEU A 53 -3.03 4.33 -13.15
CA LEU A 53 -1.72 4.32 -12.52
C LEU A 53 -0.70 3.73 -13.50
N ARG A 54 0.43 4.41 -13.62
CA ARG A 54 1.53 3.99 -14.50
C ARG A 54 2.65 3.36 -13.71
N ARG A 55 3.40 2.48 -14.35
CA ARG A 55 4.65 1.97 -13.80
C ARG A 55 5.58 3.15 -13.49
N GLY A 56 6.18 3.14 -12.30
CA GLY A 56 7.04 4.22 -11.83
C GLY A 56 6.31 5.36 -11.11
N ASP A 57 4.98 5.39 -11.14
CA ASP A 57 4.22 6.31 -10.30
C ASP A 57 4.45 5.99 -8.83
N LYS A 58 4.38 7.00 -7.98
CA LYS A 58 4.66 6.87 -6.56
C LYS A 58 3.38 6.84 -5.74
N ILE A 59 3.33 5.92 -4.81
CA ILE A 59 2.22 5.74 -3.87
C ILE A 59 2.77 5.87 -2.45
N ALA A 60 2.24 6.82 -1.69
CA ALA A 60 2.56 6.98 -0.28
C ALA A 60 1.66 6.09 0.58
N VAL A 61 2.21 5.57 1.66
CA VAL A 61 1.47 4.82 2.67
C VAL A 61 1.86 5.28 4.06
N ILE A 62 0.86 5.57 4.90
CA ILE A 62 1.05 5.96 6.29
C ILE A 62 -0.05 5.34 7.17
N GLY A 63 0.35 4.63 8.21
CA GLY A 63 -0.55 3.98 9.15
C GLY A 63 0.17 2.93 9.97
N LYS A 64 -0.59 2.20 10.80
CA LYS A 64 -0.04 1.08 11.55
C LYS A 64 0.41 -0.03 10.61
N ASN A 65 1.48 -0.72 10.98
CA ASN A 65 1.97 -1.91 10.27
C ASN A 65 1.04 -3.11 10.53
N ASN A 66 -0.11 -3.11 9.88
CA ASN A 66 -1.08 -4.20 9.92
C ASN A 66 -1.16 -4.91 8.55
N ALA A 67 -2.05 -5.88 8.43
CA ALA A 67 -2.22 -6.64 7.19
C ALA A 67 -2.54 -5.74 5.99
N HIS A 68 -3.43 -4.77 6.13
CA HIS A 68 -3.79 -3.85 5.04
C HIS A 68 -2.63 -2.96 4.61
N TRP A 69 -1.80 -2.50 5.56
CA TRP A 69 -0.58 -1.78 5.23
C TRP A 69 0.36 -2.64 4.38
N CYS A 70 0.56 -3.89 4.79
CA CYS A 70 1.39 -4.85 4.05
C CYS A 70 0.83 -5.15 2.66
N ILE A 71 -0.49 -5.32 2.55
CA ILE A 71 -1.16 -5.56 1.27
C ILE A 71 -0.99 -4.36 0.32
N ALA A 72 -1.19 -3.14 0.82
CA ALA A 72 -0.97 -1.92 0.04
C ALA A 72 0.48 -1.81 -0.44
N TYR A 73 1.44 -2.11 0.43
CA TYR A 73 2.86 -2.15 0.10
C TYR A 73 3.14 -3.17 -1.01
N MET A 74 2.72 -4.41 -0.82
CA MET A 74 2.95 -5.48 -1.79
C MET A 74 2.25 -5.23 -3.12
N ALA A 75 1.02 -4.72 -3.11
CA ALA A 75 0.30 -4.36 -4.32
C ALA A 75 1.05 -3.28 -5.11
N THR A 76 1.59 -2.30 -4.42
CA THR A 76 2.34 -1.20 -5.04
C THR A 76 3.61 -1.71 -5.74
N ILE A 77 4.46 -2.44 -5.03
CA ILE A 77 5.73 -2.91 -5.58
C ILE A 77 5.53 -3.96 -6.68
N THR A 78 4.53 -4.82 -6.56
CA THR A 78 4.24 -5.85 -7.58
C THR A 78 3.59 -5.28 -8.83
N TYR A 79 2.92 -4.16 -8.73
CA TYR A 79 2.38 -3.42 -9.89
C TYR A 79 3.49 -2.76 -10.71
N GLY A 80 4.64 -2.49 -10.10
CA GLY A 80 5.73 -1.73 -10.70
C GLY A 80 5.69 -0.24 -10.36
N ALA A 81 4.84 0.15 -9.41
CA ALA A 81 4.86 1.48 -8.82
C ALA A 81 5.93 1.59 -7.73
N ILE A 82 6.21 2.79 -7.29
CA ILE A 82 7.22 3.07 -6.26
C ILE A 82 6.51 3.36 -4.94
N ILE A 83 6.84 2.60 -3.91
CA ILE A 83 6.29 2.80 -2.58
C ILE A 83 7.06 3.90 -1.84
N VAL A 84 6.31 4.80 -1.18
CA VAL A 84 6.84 5.85 -0.31
C VAL A 84 6.25 5.64 1.08
N PRO A 85 6.88 4.81 1.92
CA PRO A 85 6.39 4.58 3.27
C PRO A 85 6.71 5.76 4.17
N ILE A 86 5.72 6.20 4.94
CA ILE A 86 5.84 7.32 5.89
C ILE A 86 5.55 6.81 7.29
N LEU A 87 6.40 7.18 8.25
CA LEU A 87 6.19 6.80 9.64
C LEU A 87 4.92 7.48 10.21
N GLN A 88 4.11 6.69 10.90
CA GLN A 88 2.82 7.18 11.43
C GLN A 88 2.95 8.30 12.47
N ASP A 89 4.11 8.45 13.10
CA ASP A 89 4.38 9.47 14.12
C ASP A 89 4.83 10.81 13.54
N PHE A 90 4.95 10.92 12.23
CA PHE A 90 5.30 12.19 11.59
C PHE A 90 4.16 13.20 11.76
N THR A 91 4.52 14.47 11.93
CA THR A 91 3.53 15.55 12.03
C THR A 91 2.77 15.72 10.71
N PRO A 92 1.54 16.26 10.73
CA PRO A 92 0.79 16.52 9.49
C PRO A 92 1.59 17.34 8.47
N ASN A 93 2.32 18.35 8.90
CA ASN A 93 3.14 19.16 8.01
C ASN A 93 4.28 18.34 7.35
N ASP A 94 4.90 17.46 8.11
CA ASP A 94 5.93 16.56 7.56
C ASP A 94 5.33 15.60 6.53
N VAL A 95 4.14 15.09 6.81
CA VAL A 95 3.43 14.20 5.87
C VAL A 95 3.11 14.95 4.57
N HIS A 96 2.56 16.17 4.65
CA HIS A 96 2.28 17.00 3.47
C HIS A 96 3.56 17.22 2.66
N HIS A 97 4.65 17.54 3.34
CA HIS A 97 5.95 17.77 2.66
C HIS A 97 6.44 16.52 1.94
N ILE A 98 6.42 15.35 2.60
CA ILE A 98 6.91 14.10 2.01
C ILE A 98 6.05 13.68 0.82
N VAL A 99 4.73 13.74 0.95
CA VAL A 99 3.80 13.39 -0.14
C VAL A 99 4.03 14.28 -1.35
N ASN A 100 4.13 15.58 -1.14
CA ASN A 100 4.34 16.54 -2.23
C ASN A 100 5.74 16.43 -2.83
N HIS A 101 6.77 16.34 -2.00
CA HIS A 101 8.16 16.26 -2.45
C HIS A 101 8.44 14.97 -3.24
N SER A 102 7.86 13.87 -2.82
CA SER A 102 7.96 12.59 -3.52
C SER A 102 7.15 12.55 -4.82
N GLU A 103 6.25 13.50 -5.02
CA GLU A 103 5.30 13.52 -6.14
C GLU A 103 4.39 12.29 -6.16
N SER A 104 4.01 11.80 -4.99
CA SER A 104 3.08 10.69 -4.86
C SER A 104 1.72 11.03 -5.45
N VAL A 105 1.16 10.13 -6.23
CA VAL A 105 -0.14 10.32 -6.89
C VAL A 105 -1.29 9.70 -6.12
N PHE A 106 -1.02 8.69 -5.30
CA PHE A 106 -1.98 8.09 -4.38
C PHE A 106 -1.43 8.09 -2.96
N LEU A 107 -2.33 8.13 -2.00
CA LEU A 107 -2.04 8.01 -0.58
C LEU A 107 -2.94 6.94 0.04
N PHE A 108 -2.34 5.94 0.65
CA PHE A 108 -3.01 5.01 1.56
C PHE A 108 -2.78 5.48 2.98
N THR A 109 -3.84 5.69 3.74
CA THR A 109 -3.73 6.22 5.10
C THR A 109 -4.83 5.67 6.00
N SER A 110 -4.57 5.62 7.30
CA SER A 110 -5.63 5.36 8.27
C SER A 110 -6.56 6.57 8.37
N ASP A 111 -7.82 6.33 8.70
CA ASP A 111 -8.84 7.36 8.80
C ASP A 111 -8.45 8.44 9.82
N SER A 112 -7.93 8.01 10.97
CA SER A 112 -7.51 8.92 12.06
C SER A 112 -6.35 9.85 11.65
N ILE A 113 -5.44 9.37 10.79
CA ILE A 113 -4.36 10.22 10.27
C ILE A 113 -4.92 11.19 9.24
N TRP A 114 -5.78 10.71 8.34
CA TRP A 114 -6.39 11.55 7.30
C TRP A 114 -7.15 12.75 7.89
N GLU A 115 -7.88 12.55 8.98
CA GLU A 115 -8.62 13.62 9.67
C GLU A 115 -7.74 14.79 10.13
N ASN A 116 -6.45 14.56 10.33
CA ASN A 116 -5.48 15.57 10.75
C ASN A 116 -4.69 16.18 9.58
N LEU A 117 -4.87 15.68 8.36
CA LEU A 117 -4.24 16.22 7.18
C LEU A 117 -5.10 17.31 6.55
N GLU A 118 -4.44 18.24 5.88
CA GLU A 118 -5.10 19.32 5.13
C GLU A 118 -5.07 18.99 3.64
N GLU A 119 -6.22 18.57 3.11
CA GLU A 119 -6.34 18.11 1.71
C GLU A 119 -5.86 19.16 0.72
N GLU A 120 -6.15 20.43 0.98
CA GLU A 120 -5.73 21.54 0.11
C GLU A 120 -4.22 21.69 -0.02
N LYS A 121 -3.45 21.10 0.90
CA LYS A 121 -1.98 21.07 0.83
C LYS A 121 -1.42 19.89 0.06
N LEU A 122 -2.26 18.95 -0.34
CA LEU A 122 -1.87 17.71 -1.03
C LEU A 122 -2.23 17.81 -2.53
N THR A 123 -1.57 18.72 -3.22
CA THR A 123 -1.97 19.17 -4.56
C THR A 123 -1.71 18.16 -5.68
N GLY A 124 -0.83 17.21 -5.46
CA GLY A 124 -0.46 16.20 -6.49
C GLY A 124 -1.22 14.89 -6.40
N LEU A 125 -2.04 14.70 -5.37
CA LEU A 125 -2.77 13.46 -5.18
C LEU A 125 -3.97 13.37 -6.14
N ARG A 126 -4.12 12.19 -6.75
CA ARG A 126 -5.28 11.84 -7.59
C ARG A 126 -6.27 10.94 -6.85
N GLY A 127 -5.86 10.35 -5.75
CA GLY A 127 -6.72 9.50 -4.92
C GLY A 127 -6.14 9.26 -3.54
N VAL A 128 -7.04 9.11 -2.57
CA VAL A 128 -6.73 8.77 -1.18
C VAL A 128 -7.56 7.55 -0.80
N PHE A 129 -6.91 6.55 -0.24
CA PHE A 129 -7.53 5.27 0.09
C PHE A 129 -7.38 4.96 1.58
N SER A 130 -8.47 4.52 2.20
CA SER A 130 -8.45 4.08 3.59
C SER A 130 -7.71 2.75 3.73
N LEU A 131 -6.85 2.63 4.73
CA LEU A 131 -6.25 1.35 5.11
C LEU A 131 -7.21 0.44 5.89
N THR A 132 -8.39 0.95 6.26
CA THR A 132 -9.41 0.15 6.95
C THR A 132 -10.10 -0.82 5.99
N ASP A 133 -10.47 -0.34 4.80
CA ASP A 133 -11.27 -1.11 3.84
C ASP A 133 -10.92 -0.83 2.37
N PHE A 134 -9.85 -0.13 2.12
CA PHE A 134 -9.37 0.28 0.79
C PHE A 134 -10.35 1.15 -0.02
N ARG A 135 -11.34 1.76 0.63
CA ARG A 135 -12.20 2.74 -0.05
C ARG A 135 -11.46 4.04 -0.35
N CYS A 136 -11.83 4.61 -1.49
CA CYS A 136 -11.36 5.94 -1.89
C CYS A 136 -12.11 7.03 -1.12
#